data_18f8cd61944c11f8406dfb2002b050e4
#
_entry.id   18f8cd61944c11f8406dfb2002b050e4
#
_cell.length_a   1.000
_cell.length_b   1.000
_cell.length_c   1.000
_cell.angle_alpha   90.00
_cell.angle_beta   90.00
_cell.angle_gamma   90.00
#
_symmetry.space_group_name_H-M   'P 1'
#
loop_
_entity.id
_entity.type
_entity.pdbx_description
1 polymer ?
#
loop_
_entity_poly.entity_id
_entity_poly.type
_entity_poly.pdbx_seq_one_letter_code
_entity_poly.pdbx_strand_id
1 'polypeptide(L)'
;MPQHSWLKNREAELSIFYMAAPLQTAWLLILYLAAGMPPASAQTGSSIPTVESIIASMAQARAENRARFRPYVVTRDYELFGKDGSETKSEVIADVAFVPPDSKKYTIQKANGSGLGQMIVRRILASEAEITKDYASTDLSPENYGFRFIREEDVSGQPCYVLGLLPRRKDKHLLRGNVWVDANTYLLRRFEGQPAKNPSWWVRDVRVALAYGDAGGMWLQTASKSTAKARILGQYTVVSRDVNYQISEPVAAGSSVQMSFLRRMPGGYLRHHEIPGASR
;
A
#
# COMPACT_ATOMS: atom_id res chain seq x y z
N MET A 1 -29.90 1.04 -6.87
CA MET A 1 -29.04 1.52 -5.79
C MET A 1 -28.53 0.30 -5.04
N PRO A 2 -27.26 -0.09 -5.10
CA PRO A 2 -26.68 -1.07 -4.21
C PRO A 2 -25.81 -0.36 -3.19
N GLN A 3 -26.17 -0.53 -1.90
CA GLN A 3 -25.37 -0.14 -0.76
C GLN A 3 -24.21 -1.13 -0.61
N HIS A 4 -22.98 -0.66 -0.70
CA HIS A 4 -21.81 -1.46 -0.34
C HIS A 4 -21.46 -1.25 1.13
N SER A 5 -21.93 -2.17 1.96
CA SER A 5 -21.54 -2.27 3.36
C SER A 5 -20.20 -3.03 3.45
N TRP A 6 -19.15 -2.36 3.84
CA TRP A 6 -17.80 -2.90 4.06
C TRP A 6 -17.58 -3.58 5.41
N LEU A 7 -18.65 -3.77 6.16
CA LEU A 7 -18.59 -4.39 7.48
C LEU A 7 -19.85 -5.27 7.63
N LYS A 8 -19.80 -6.49 7.16
CA LYS A 8 -20.64 -7.55 7.73
C LYS A 8 -19.92 -8.89 7.64
N ASN A 9 -19.67 -9.42 8.83
CA ASN A 9 -19.39 -10.80 9.13
C ASN A 9 -20.31 -11.72 8.32
N ARG A 10 -19.73 -12.78 7.79
CA ARG A 10 -20.51 -13.94 7.41
C ARG A 10 -19.93 -15.16 8.11
N GLU A 11 -20.57 -15.54 9.17
CA GLU A 11 -20.58 -16.91 9.65
C GLU A 11 -21.46 -17.72 8.69
N ALA A 12 -20.99 -18.82 8.26
CA ALA A 12 -21.78 -19.87 7.62
C ALA A 12 -21.09 -21.20 7.86
N GLU A 13 -21.61 -21.88 8.82
CA GLU A 13 -22.36 -23.13 8.74
C GLU A 13 -21.57 -24.33 8.20
N LEU A 14 -21.25 -25.19 9.18
CA LEU A 14 -20.83 -26.59 9.06
C LEU A 14 -22.00 -27.44 8.56
N SER A 15 -21.77 -28.22 7.54
CA SER A 15 -22.60 -29.40 7.22
C SER A 15 -21.79 -30.66 7.34
N ILE A 16 -22.16 -31.44 8.35
CA ILE A 16 -21.69 -32.77 8.68
C ILE A 16 -22.27 -33.76 7.69
N PHE A 17 -21.45 -34.57 7.06
CA PHE A 17 -21.90 -35.84 6.50
C PHE A 17 -21.14 -37.00 7.14
N TYR A 18 -21.85 -37.71 8.00
CA TYR A 18 -21.51 -39.04 8.48
C TYR A 18 -21.84 -40.05 7.42
N MET A 19 -20.93 -40.96 7.10
CA MET A 19 -21.31 -42.31 6.67
C MET A 19 -20.35 -43.37 7.23
N ALA A 20 -21.02 -44.37 7.78
CA ALA A 20 -20.53 -45.42 8.64
C ALA A 20 -19.80 -46.57 7.93
N ALA A 21 -19.04 -47.28 8.72
CA ALA A 21 -18.24 -48.48 8.69
C ALA A 21 -18.72 -49.65 7.78
N PRO A 22 -17.95 -50.78 7.60
CA PRO A 22 -17.77 -51.72 8.72
C PRO A 22 -16.39 -52.45 8.86
N LEU A 23 -16.25 -53.09 10.01
CA LEU A 23 -15.21 -53.96 10.49
C LEU A 23 -14.97 -55.21 9.60
N GLN A 24 -13.71 -55.70 9.56
CA GLN A 24 -13.40 -57.10 9.83
C GLN A 24 -11.85 -57.32 9.90
N THR A 25 -11.41 -57.70 11.09
CA THR A 25 -10.56 -58.77 11.57
C THR A 25 -9.41 -59.29 10.69
N ALA A 26 -8.17 -59.31 11.21
CA ALA A 26 -7.43 -60.53 11.59
C ALA A 26 -5.95 -60.21 11.97
N TRP A 27 -5.60 -60.55 13.16
CA TRP A 27 -4.39 -61.08 13.78
C TRP A 27 -3.18 -61.36 12.87
N LEU A 28 -2.00 -60.81 13.28
CA LEU A 28 -0.76 -61.58 13.46
C LEU A 28 0.30 -60.75 14.23
N LEU A 29 0.69 -61.31 15.38
CA LEU A 29 1.83 -60.94 16.21
C LEU A 29 3.14 -61.16 15.46
N ILE A 30 3.99 -60.16 15.37
CA ILE A 30 5.43 -60.36 15.27
C ILE A 30 6.11 -59.36 16.23
N LEU A 31 6.68 -59.93 17.30
CA LEU A 31 7.64 -59.32 18.15
C LEU A 31 8.92 -59.03 17.33
N TYR A 32 9.36 -57.77 17.26
CA TYR A 32 10.74 -57.47 16.94
C TYR A 32 11.26 -56.41 17.94
N LEU A 33 12.20 -56.86 18.77
CA LEU A 33 13.09 -56.05 19.55
C LEU A 33 13.91 -55.18 18.59
N ALA A 34 13.84 -53.89 18.66
CA ALA A 34 14.84 -53.01 18.11
C ALA A 34 15.04 -51.81 19.01
N ALA A 35 16.28 -51.65 19.39
CA ALA A 35 16.91 -50.70 20.22
C ALA A 35 16.38 -49.27 20.15
N GLY A 36 16.38 -48.60 21.30
CA GLY A 36 15.97 -47.21 21.47
C GLY A 36 16.69 -46.23 20.56
N MET A 37 15.96 -45.65 19.64
CA MET A 37 16.24 -44.36 19.08
C MET A 37 15.41 -43.33 19.88
N PRO A 38 16.01 -42.31 20.50
CA PRO A 38 15.22 -41.22 21.04
C PRO A 38 14.45 -40.58 19.89
N PRO A 39 13.15 -40.25 20.06
CA PRO A 39 12.47 -39.46 19.05
C PRO A 39 13.18 -38.11 18.94
N ALA A 40 13.80 -37.85 17.82
CA ALA A 40 14.19 -36.49 17.46
C ALA A 40 12.90 -35.68 17.43
N SER A 41 12.59 -35.05 18.56
CA SER A 41 11.56 -34.01 18.62
C SER A 41 12.07 -32.89 17.72
N ALA A 42 11.75 -32.97 16.44
CA ALA A 42 11.75 -31.79 15.58
C ALA A 42 10.69 -30.85 16.15
N GLN A 43 11.08 -30.04 17.13
CA GLN A 43 10.36 -28.84 17.48
C GLN A 43 10.45 -27.92 16.27
N THR A 44 9.57 -28.10 15.29
CA THR A 44 9.13 -27.06 14.39
C THR A 44 8.31 -26.06 15.21
N GLY A 45 8.91 -25.51 16.24
CA GLY A 45 8.47 -24.26 16.82
C GLY A 45 8.74 -23.21 15.77
N SER A 46 7.70 -22.75 15.11
CA SER A 46 7.66 -21.55 14.28
C SER A 46 8.06 -20.40 15.21
N SER A 47 9.35 -20.18 15.42
CA SER A 47 9.83 -19.04 16.19
C SER A 47 9.46 -17.80 15.39
N ILE A 48 8.68 -16.91 16.01
CA ILE A 48 8.39 -15.58 15.43
C ILE A 48 9.73 -14.97 15.03
N PRO A 49 9.90 -14.53 13.79
CA PRO A 49 11.14 -13.92 13.33
C PRO A 49 11.46 -12.66 14.15
N THR A 50 12.73 -12.38 14.36
CA THR A 50 13.14 -11.16 15.08
C THR A 50 12.73 -9.91 14.28
N VAL A 51 12.58 -8.78 14.95
CA VAL A 51 12.24 -7.50 14.30
C VAL A 51 13.28 -7.15 13.23
N GLU A 52 14.55 -7.38 13.50
CA GLU A 52 15.66 -7.13 12.59
C GLU A 52 15.56 -7.99 11.34
N SER A 53 15.20 -9.28 11.48
CA SER A 53 15.01 -10.17 10.34
C SER A 53 13.79 -9.78 9.48
N ILE A 54 12.69 -9.35 10.12
CA ILE A 54 11.52 -8.84 9.39
C ILE A 54 11.91 -7.58 8.60
N ILE A 55 12.63 -6.64 9.21
CA ILE A 55 13.06 -5.40 8.55
C ILE A 55 13.98 -5.70 7.35
N ALA A 56 14.94 -6.62 7.52
CA ALA A 56 15.83 -7.03 6.43
C ALA A 56 15.04 -7.64 5.25
N SER A 57 14.10 -8.54 5.55
CA SER A 57 13.22 -9.14 4.53
C SER A 57 12.31 -8.11 3.87
N MET A 58 11.77 -7.14 4.62
CA MET A 58 11.01 -6.01 4.06
C MET A 58 11.87 -5.17 3.11
N ALA A 59 13.13 -4.91 3.44
CA ALA A 59 14.03 -4.14 2.59
C ALA A 59 14.29 -4.86 1.27
N GLN A 60 14.56 -6.17 1.33
CA GLN A 60 14.72 -7.02 0.14
C GLN A 60 13.45 -7.04 -0.70
N ALA A 61 12.29 -7.35 -0.12
CA ALA A 61 11.00 -7.41 -0.84
C ALA A 61 10.66 -6.09 -1.52
N ARG A 62 10.96 -4.94 -0.89
CA ARG A 62 10.79 -3.62 -1.50
C ARG A 62 11.74 -3.40 -2.68
N ALA A 63 12.99 -3.80 -2.56
CA ALA A 63 13.95 -3.67 -3.65
C ALA A 63 13.53 -4.50 -4.86
N GLU A 64 13.12 -5.75 -4.64
CA GLU A 64 12.59 -6.63 -5.68
C GLU A 64 11.31 -6.07 -6.32
N ASN A 65 10.38 -5.54 -5.52
CA ASN A 65 9.18 -4.89 -6.04
C ASN A 65 9.52 -3.67 -6.89
N ARG A 66 10.47 -2.82 -6.45
CA ARG A 66 10.92 -1.66 -7.23
C ARG A 66 11.56 -2.04 -8.57
N ALA A 67 12.30 -3.13 -8.60
CA ALA A 67 12.89 -3.63 -9.85
C ALA A 67 11.82 -4.02 -10.90
N ARG A 68 10.59 -4.28 -10.47
CA ARG A 68 9.44 -4.58 -11.33
C ARG A 68 8.69 -3.34 -11.81
N PHE A 69 9.01 -2.15 -11.29
CA PHE A 69 8.28 -0.93 -11.64
C PHE A 69 8.39 -0.60 -13.11
N ARG A 70 7.24 -0.38 -13.72
CA ARG A 70 7.07 0.03 -15.11
C ARG A 70 6.31 1.36 -15.16
N PRO A 71 6.41 2.11 -16.25
CA PRO A 71 5.56 3.29 -16.42
C PRO A 71 4.08 2.91 -16.39
N TYR A 72 3.28 3.68 -15.66
CA TYR A 72 1.83 3.49 -15.63
C TYR A 72 1.09 4.82 -15.50
N VAL A 73 -0.16 4.81 -15.90
CA VAL A 73 -1.15 5.82 -15.55
C VAL A 73 -2.25 5.13 -14.75
N VAL A 74 -2.57 5.67 -13.59
CA VAL A 74 -3.71 5.21 -12.79
C VAL A 74 -4.74 6.31 -12.71
N THR A 75 -6.00 5.96 -13.00
CA THR A 75 -7.16 6.80 -12.69
C THR A 75 -7.52 6.58 -11.23
N ARG A 76 -7.49 7.65 -10.45
CA ARG A 76 -7.79 7.64 -9.02
C ARG A 76 -9.01 8.48 -8.72
N ASP A 77 -9.94 7.88 -8.00
CA ASP A 77 -11.14 8.52 -7.51
C ASP A 77 -10.93 9.03 -6.08
N TYR A 78 -11.33 10.27 -5.81
CA TYR A 78 -11.27 10.92 -4.51
C TYR A 78 -12.64 11.38 -4.09
N GLU A 79 -13.06 10.99 -2.90
CA GLU A 79 -14.28 11.45 -2.26
C GLU A 79 -13.95 12.25 -0.99
N LEU A 80 -14.52 13.45 -0.86
CA LEU A 80 -14.43 14.28 0.33
C LEU A 80 -15.75 14.24 1.09
N PHE A 81 -15.71 13.82 2.34
CA PHE A 81 -16.83 13.79 3.26
C PHE A 81 -16.70 14.89 4.31
N GLY A 82 -17.84 15.49 4.68
CA GLY A 82 -17.93 16.41 5.81
C GLY A 82 -17.82 15.72 7.17
N LYS A 83 -18.14 16.47 8.23
CA LYS A 83 -18.00 16.05 9.64
C LYS A 83 -18.71 14.73 9.96
N ASP A 84 -19.88 14.50 9.38
CA ASP A 84 -20.75 13.37 9.70
C ASP A 84 -20.39 12.11 8.89
N GLY A 85 -19.50 12.24 7.90
CA GLY A 85 -19.07 11.11 7.05
C GLY A 85 -20.16 10.51 6.14
N SER A 86 -21.37 11.06 6.18
CA SER A 86 -22.55 10.52 5.47
C SER A 86 -22.77 11.13 4.08
N GLU A 87 -22.37 12.38 3.91
CA GLU A 87 -22.60 13.11 2.66
C GLU A 87 -21.28 13.42 1.96
N THR A 88 -21.19 13.04 0.67
CA THR A 88 -20.07 13.40 -0.20
C THR A 88 -20.17 14.88 -0.57
N LYS A 89 -19.21 15.67 -0.10
CA LYS A 89 -19.14 17.13 -0.37
C LYS A 89 -18.43 17.44 -1.67
N SER A 90 -17.59 16.53 -2.14
CA SER A 90 -16.82 16.71 -3.37
C SER A 90 -16.31 15.38 -3.89
N GLU A 91 -16.30 15.23 -5.19
CA GLU A 91 -15.71 14.12 -5.93
C GLU A 91 -14.65 14.68 -6.88
N VAL A 92 -13.48 14.05 -6.92
CA VAL A 92 -12.41 14.44 -7.83
C VAL A 92 -11.81 13.19 -8.47
N ILE A 93 -11.77 13.17 -9.78
CA ILE A 93 -11.11 12.13 -10.57
C ILE A 93 -9.80 12.70 -11.11
N ALA A 94 -8.71 12.01 -10.86
CA ALA A 94 -7.38 12.41 -11.30
C ALA A 94 -6.64 11.25 -11.96
N ASP A 95 -5.94 11.51 -13.05
CA ASP A 95 -4.95 10.61 -13.59
C ASP A 95 -3.59 10.90 -12.97
N VAL A 96 -2.95 9.85 -12.47
CA VAL A 96 -1.62 9.90 -11.88
C VAL A 96 -0.69 9.06 -12.75
N ALA A 97 0.22 9.73 -13.43
CA ALA A 97 1.25 9.10 -14.27
C ALA A 97 2.54 8.92 -13.47
N PHE A 98 3.08 7.72 -13.51
CA PHE A 98 4.37 7.40 -12.92
C PHE A 98 5.34 6.89 -13.98
N VAL A 99 6.56 7.40 -13.95
CA VAL A 99 7.68 6.93 -14.77
C VAL A 99 8.85 6.65 -13.84
N PRO A 100 9.31 5.40 -13.74
CA PRO A 100 10.49 5.07 -12.94
C PRO A 100 11.70 5.91 -13.35
N PRO A 101 12.63 6.23 -12.44
CA PRO A 101 12.61 5.77 -11.05
C PRO A 101 11.81 6.67 -10.09
N ASP A 102 11.52 7.93 -10.43
CA ASP A 102 11.14 8.97 -9.47
C ASP A 102 10.18 10.05 -10.02
N SER A 103 9.73 9.91 -11.27
CA SER A 103 8.83 10.91 -11.88
C SER A 103 7.38 10.56 -11.67
N LYS A 104 6.66 11.39 -10.91
CA LYS A 104 5.21 11.32 -10.75
C LYS A 104 4.56 12.64 -11.14
N LYS A 105 3.53 12.56 -11.99
CA LYS A 105 2.73 13.70 -12.45
C LYS A 105 1.25 13.40 -12.30
N TYR A 106 0.42 14.42 -12.23
CA TYR A 106 -1.02 14.24 -12.13
C TYR A 106 -1.78 15.27 -12.95
N THR A 107 -2.99 14.87 -13.38
CA THR A 107 -3.97 15.76 -14.03
C THR A 107 -5.33 15.49 -13.40
N ILE A 108 -6.04 16.54 -13.00
CA ILE A 108 -7.43 16.42 -12.55
C ILE A 108 -8.30 16.37 -13.81
N GLN A 109 -9.01 15.26 -13.98
CA GLN A 109 -9.92 15.02 -15.10
C GLN A 109 -11.30 15.60 -14.83
N LYS A 110 -11.79 15.43 -13.60
CA LYS A 110 -13.12 15.86 -13.18
C LYS A 110 -13.11 16.30 -11.74
N ALA A 111 -13.85 17.34 -11.43
CA ALA A 111 -14.08 17.78 -10.07
C ALA A 111 -15.52 18.26 -9.93
N ASN A 112 -16.26 17.63 -9.01
CA ASN A 112 -17.63 17.98 -8.66
C ASN A 112 -17.70 18.44 -7.21
N GLY A 113 -18.70 19.26 -6.87
CA GLY A 113 -18.92 19.76 -5.52
C GLY A 113 -18.08 20.98 -5.19
N SER A 114 -17.62 21.10 -3.96
CA SER A 114 -16.92 22.29 -3.48
C SER A 114 -15.50 22.40 -4.04
N GLY A 115 -15.05 23.61 -4.37
CA GLY A 115 -13.65 23.89 -4.76
C GLY A 115 -12.61 23.50 -3.71
N LEU A 116 -13.04 23.35 -2.45
CA LEU A 116 -12.22 22.86 -1.35
C LEU A 116 -11.71 21.43 -1.61
N GLY A 117 -12.57 20.52 -2.08
CA GLY A 117 -12.16 19.15 -2.39
C GLY A 117 -11.05 19.11 -3.42
N GLN A 118 -11.21 19.86 -4.51
CA GLN A 118 -10.18 19.97 -5.54
C GLN A 118 -8.86 20.54 -4.99
N MET A 119 -8.92 21.54 -4.11
CA MET A 119 -7.73 22.11 -3.49
C MET A 119 -7.00 21.08 -2.59
N ILE A 120 -7.76 20.31 -1.78
CA ILE A 120 -7.20 19.27 -0.91
C ILE A 120 -6.55 18.17 -1.74
N VAL A 121 -7.23 17.68 -2.78
CA VAL A 121 -6.70 16.63 -3.65
C VAL A 121 -5.43 17.09 -4.36
N ARG A 122 -5.38 18.33 -4.88
CA ARG A 122 -4.14 18.89 -5.46
C ARG A 122 -2.97 18.88 -4.48
N ARG A 123 -3.20 19.21 -3.21
CA ARG A 123 -2.16 19.17 -2.18
C ARG A 123 -1.67 17.76 -1.88
N ILE A 124 -2.58 16.79 -1.82
CA ILE A 124 -2.23 15.37 -1.63
C ILE A 124 -1.36 14.91 -2.79
N LEU A 125 -1.79 15.13 -4.04
CA LEU A 125 -1.06 14.72 -5.23
C LEU A 125 0.30 15.42 -5.38
N ALA A 126 0.37 16.71 -5.05
CA ALA A 126 1.64 17.44 -5.03
C ALA A 126 2.61 16.86 -3.99
N SER A 127 2.12 16.52 -2.79
CA SER A 127 2.94 15.88 -1.75
C SER A 127 3.43 14.49 -2.17
N GLU A 128 2.59 13.69 -2.83
CA GLU A 128 3.02 12.40 -3.38
C GLU A 128 4.13 12.55 -4.43
N ALA A 129 4.02 13.56 -5.30
CA ALA A 129 5.04 13.84 -6.30
C ALA A 129 6.37 14.28 -5.68
N GLU A 130 6.33 15.07 -4.58
CA GLU A 130 7.54 15.44 -3.81
C GLU A 130 8.22 14.20 -3.18
N ILE A 131 7.43 13.37 -2.49
CA ILE A 131 7.91 12.13 -1.84
C ILE A 131 8.55 11.19 -2.88
N THR A 132 7.96 11.11 -4.07
CA THR A 132 8.46 10.22 -5.12
C THR A 132 9.86 10.62 -5.59
N LYS A 133 10.18 11.93 -5.61
CA LYS A 133 11.51 12.44 -6.01
C LYS A 133 12.61 12.14 -4.99
N ASP A 134 12.26 12.11 -3.71
CA ASP A 134 13.20 11.82 -2.63
C ASP A 134 12.68 10.66 -1.77
N TYR A 135 12.56 9.51 -2.41
CA TYR A 135 12.05 8.31 -1.75
C TYR A 135 12.91 7.87 -0.55
N ALA A 136 14.22 8.01 -0.64
CA ALA A 136 15.13 7.58 0.42
C ALA A 136 14.88 8.30 1.75
N SER A 137 14.43 9.56 1.70
CA SER A 137 14.12 10.34 2.92
C SER A 137 12.85 9.88 3.64
N THR A 138 12.01 9.06 3.02
CA THR A 138 10.71 8.66 3.56
C THR A 138 10.48 7.15 3.59
N ASP A 139 11.41 6.36 3.06
CA ASP A 139 11.26 4.91 3.01
C ASP A 139 11.21 4.28 4.41
N LEU A 140 10.66 3.06 4.50
CA LEU A 140 10.55 2.30 5.74
C LEU A 140 11.88 1.61 6.06
N SER A 141 12.88 2.39 6.41
CA SER A 141 14.23 1.93 6.74
C SER A 141 14.64 2.31 8.15
N PRO A 142 15.65 1.65 8.73
CA PRO A 142 16.20 1.99 10.05
C PRO A 142 16.74 3.42 10.14
N GLU A 143 17.12 4.05 9.03
CA GLU A 143 17.57 5.45 8.95
C GLU A 143 16.44 6.41 9.27
N ASN A 144 15.21 6.08 8.84
CA ASN A 144 14.03 6.93 9.02
C ASN A 144 13.21 6.54 10.25
N TYR A 145 13.25 5.26 10.68
CA TYR A 145 12.33 4.73 11.69
C TYR A 145 13.02 3.85 12.74
N GLY A 146 12.51 3.91 13.98
CA GLY A 146 12.57 2.81 14.92
C GLY A 146 11.38 1.88 14.70
N PHE A 147 11.61 0.58 14.87
CA PHE A 147 10.58 -0.45 14.70
C PHE A 147 10.37 -1.20 16.03
N ARG A 148 9.12 -1.60 16.26
CA ARG A 148 8.76 -2.45 17.40
C ARG A 148 7.75 -3.50 16.95
N PHE A 149 8.01 -4.78 17.23
CA PHE A 149 7.01 -5.83 17.04
C PHE A 149 5.84 -5.60 18.00
N ILE A 150 4.62 -5.67 17.49
CA ILE A 150 3.39 -5.53 18.27
C ILE A 150 2.73 -6.89 18.45
N ARG A 151 2.42 -7.59 17.34
CA ARG A 151 1.73 -8.88 17.31
C ARG A 151 1.73 -9.47 15.90
N GLU A 152 1.26 -10.70 15.81
CA GLU A 152 0.76 -11.26 14.55
C GLU A 152 -0.75 -10.99 14.44
N GLU A 153 -1.23 -10.82 13.21
CA GLU A 153 -2.64 -10.58 12.93
C GLU A 153 -2.99 -11.08 11.54
N ASP A 154 -4.15 -11.73 11.38
CA ASP A 154 -4.67 -12.05 10.06
C ASP A 154 -5.39 -10.85 9.44
N VAL A 155 -5.05 -10.52 8.22
CA VAL A 155 -5.71 -9.46 7.45
C VAL A 155 -6.32 -10.09 6.20
N SER A 156 -7.62 -10.34 6.25
CA SER A 156 -8.39 -10.92 5.14
C SER A 156 -7.83 -12.28 4.68
N GLY A 157 -7.52 -13.17 5.62
CA GLY A 157 -6.99 -14.50 5.35
C GLY A 157 -5.48 -14.54 5.07
N GLN A 158 -4.77 -13.46 5.33
CA GLN A 158 -3.32 -13.38 5.14
C GLN A 158 -2.62 -13.08 6.46
N PRO A 159 -1.71 -13.94 6.92
CA PRO A 159 -0.95 -13.70 8.14
C PRO A 159 -0.02 -12.50 7.96
N CYS A 160 -0.01 -11.60 8.94
CA CYS A 160 0.80 -10.39 8.92
C CYS A 160 1.54 -10.20 10.25
N TYR A 161 2.75 -9.66 10.16
CA TYR A 161 3.45 -9.06 11.30
C TYR A 161 3.01 -7.61 11.44
N VAL A 162 2.56 -7.23 12.63
CA VAL A 162 2.22 -5.83 12.94
C VAL A 162 3.42 -5.18 13.62
N LEU A 163 3.99 -4.18 12.96
CA LEU A 163 5.10 -3.40 13.49
C LEU A 163 4.67 -1.97 13.81
N GLY A 164 5.07 -1.49 14.98
CA GLY A 164 4.95 -0.07 15.32
C GLY A 164 6.09 0.73 14.70
N LEU A 165 5.76 1.83 14.03
CA LEU A 165 6.68 2.77 13.42
C LEU A 165 6.88 4.00 14.30
N LEU A 166 8.12 4.31 14.64
CA LEU A 166 8.52 5.51 15.37
C LEU A 166 9.49 6.32 14.51
N PRO A 167 9.03 7.43 13.90
CA PRO A 167 9.90 8.29 13.09
C PRO A 167 11.08 8.84 13.90
N ARG A 168 12.28 8.82 13.33
CA ARG A 168 13.50 9.35 13.98
C ARG A 168 13.59 10.87 13.95
N ARG A 169 12.78 11.52 13.10
CA ARG A 169 12.69 12.99 13.02
C ARG A 169 11.26 13.46 12.85
N LYS A 170 11.02 14.73 13.21
CA LYS A 170 9.72 15.39 13.02
C LYS A 170 9.61 15.91 11.59
N ASP A 171 9.06 15.11 10.70
CA ASP A 171 8.82 15.44 9.29
C ASP A 171 7.37 15.20 8.92
N LYS A 172 6.80 16.05 8.07
CA LYS A 172 5.39 15.94 7.61
C LYS A 172 5.16 14.72 6.70
N HIS A 173 6.22 14.20 6.08
CA HIS A 173 6.18 13.06 5.18
C HIS A 173 6.48 11.72 5.88
N LEU A 174 7.00 11.75 7.12
CA LEU A 174 7.14 10.55 7.92
C LEU A 174 5.86 10.26 8.70
N LEU A 175 5.54 8.98 8.86
CA LEU A 175 4.31 8.51 9.47
C LEU A 175 4.60 7.74 10.76
N ARG A 176 3.90 8.06 11.84
CA ARG A 176 3.90 7.31 13.10
C ARG A 176 2.65 6.46 13.18
N GLY A 177 2.77 5.20 13.50
CA GLY A 177 1.62 4.30 13.63
C GLY A 177 2.02 2.84 13.51
N ASN A 178 1.12 2.02 12.99
CA ASN A 178 1.33 0.60 12.79
C ASN A 178 1.33 0.26 11.29
N VAL A 179 2.18 -0.69 10.93
CA VAL A 179 2.20 -1.31 9.59
C VAL A 179 1.91 -2.80 9.73
N TRP A 180 1.16 -3.32 8.79
CA TRP A 180 0.90 -4.74 8.60
C TRP A 180 1.75 -5.23 7.44
N VAL A 181 2.69 -6.09 7.75
CA VAL A 181 3.64 -6.68 6.82
C VAL A 181 3.22 -8.10 6.56
N ASP A 182 3.00 -8.48 5.34
CA ASP A 182 2.66 -9.85 4.96
C ASP A 182 3.75 -10.82 5.40
N ALA A 183 3.39 -11.87 6.14
CA ALA A 183 4.35 -12.79 6.72
C ALA A 183 5.06 -13.67 5.69
N ASN A 184 4.51 -13.82 4.48
CA ASN A 184 5.09 -14.63 3.41
C ASN A 184 5.92 -13.81 2.43
N THR A 185 5.43 -12.63 2.04
CA THR A 185 6.06 -11.79 1.01
C THR A 185 6.86 -10.63 1.57
N TYR A 186 6.70 -10.30 2.86
CA TYR A 186 7.27 -9.14 3.54
C TYR A 186 6.92 -7.79 2.89
N LEU A 187 5.90 -7.77 2.02
CA LEU A 187 5.35 -6.56 1.44
C LEU A 187 4.33 -5.92 2.39
N LEU A 188 4.24 -4.61 2.31
CA LEU A 188 3.32 -3.83 3.15
C LEU A 188 1.89 -4.03 2.65
N ARG A 189 0.96 -4.45 3.52
CA ARG A 189 -0.47 -4.57 3.19
C ARG A 189 -1.28 -3.38 3.65
N ARG A 190 -0.94 -2.84 4.80
CA ARG A 190 -1.70 -1.76 5.44
C ARG A 190 -0.80 -0.89 6.28
N PHE A 191 -1.14 0.38 6.39
CA PHE A 191 -0.62 1.31 7.39
C PHE A 191 -1.80 2.02 8.06
N GLU A 192 -1.69 2.26 9.36
CA GLU A 192 -2.58 3.14 10.10
C GLU A 192 -1.80 4.00 11.09
N GLY A 193 -2.07 5.30 11.07
CA GLY A 193 -1.36 6.21 11.95
C GLY A 193 -1.60 7.68 11.65
N GLN A 194 -0.55 8.46 11.84
CA GLN A 194 -0.59 9.91 11.69
C GLN A 194 0.77 10.44 11.21
N PRO A 195 0.85 11.63 10.58
CA PRO A 195 2.11 12.27 10.27
C PRO A 195 2.94 12.56 11.54
N ALA A 196 4.26 12.44 11.46
CA ALA A 196 5.16 12.79 12.56
C ALA A 196 5.16 14.28 12.89
N LYS A 197 4.74 15.11 11.92
CA LYS A 197 4.50 16.54 12.04
C LYS A 197 3.23 16.91 11.26
N ASN A 198 2.39 17.78 11.82
CA ASN A 198 1.20 18.25 11.10
C ASN A 198 1.59 18.85 9.75
N PRO A 199 0.85 18.54 8.66
CA PRO A 199 1.15 19.03 7.32
C PRO A 199 1.13 20.57 7.20
N SER A 200 0.32 21.24 8.05
CA SER A 200 0.22 22.69 8.09
C SER A 200 -0.30 23.18 9.46
N TRP A 201 -0.13 24.46 9.75
CA TRP A 201 -0.57 25.06 11.02
C TRP A 201 -2.09 25.10 11.20
N TRP A 202 -2.86 25.02 10.12
CA TRP A 202 -4.33 25.07 10.13
C TRP A 202 -4.99 23.68 10.08
N VAL A 203 -4.21 22.61 9.87
CA VAL A 203 -4.67 21.20 9.87
C VAL A 203 -4.05 20.46 11.05
N ARG A 204 -4.88 19.77 11.81
CA ARG A 204 -4.47 18.99 12.99
C ARG A 204 -5.26 17.69 13.08
N ASP A 205 -4.89 16.83 14.01
CA ASP A 205 -5.56 15.56 14.30
C ASP A 205 -5.66 14.68 13.03
N VAL A 206 -4.61 14.70 12.20
CA VAL A 206 -4.57 13.93 10.96
C VAL A 206 -4.43 12.45 11.28
N ARG A 207 -5.35 11.64 10.77
CA ARG A 207 -5.30 10.18 10.77
C ARG A 207 -5.21 9.70 9.34
N VAL A 208 -4.37 8.70 9.09
CA VAL A 208 -4.13 8.15 7.76
C VAL A 208 -4.23 6.64 7.84
N ALA A 209 -4.98 6.05 6.93
CA ALA A 209 -4.97 4.62 6.64
C ALA A 209 -4.63 4.43 5.16
N LEU A 210 -3.68 3.55 4.87
CA LEU A 210 -3.24 3.22 3.52
C LEU A 210 -3.44 1.72 3.30
N ALA A 211 -3.88 1.34 2.12
CA ALA A 211 -3.95 -0.04 1.67
C ALA A 211 -3.05 -0.24 0.46
N TYR A 212 -2.45 -1.42 0.38
CA TYR A 212 -1.53 -1.81 -0.67
C TYR A 212 -1.99 -3.11 -1.32
N GLY A 213 -1.72 -3.26 -2.60
CA GLY A 213 -2.13 -4.43 -3.36
C GLY A 213 -1.35 -4.56 -4.66
N ASP A 214 -1.60 -5.67 -5.35
CA ASP A 214 -1.05 -5.92 -6.68
C ASP A 214 -1.73 -5.03 -7.72
N ALA A 215 -0.91 -4.41 -8.55
CA ALA A 215 -1.32 -3.64 -9.71
C ALA A 215 -0.46 -4.08 -10.90
N GLY A 216 -0.87 -5.16 -11.54
CA GLY A 216 -0.20 -5.73 -12.71
C GLY A 216 1.23 -6.21 -12.42
N GLY A 217 1.45 -6.89 -11.32
CA GLY A 217 2.72 -7.43 -10.87
C GLY A 217 3.62 -6.44 -10.11
N MET A 218 3.13 -5.22 -9.89
CA MET A 218 3.75 -4.21 -9.02
C MET A 218 2.93 -4.08 -7.74
N TRP A 219 3.59 -4.15 -6.59
CA TRP A 219 2.90 -3.93 -5.31
C TRP A 219 2.88 -2.44 -4.98
N LEU A 220 1.69 -1.83 -5.06
CA LEU A 220 1.49 -0.39 -4.95
C LEU A 220 0.47 -0.04 -3.86
N GLN A 221 0.45 1.22 -3.44
CA GLN A 221 -0.66 1.76 -2.66
C GLN A 221 -1.88 1.90 -3.58
N THR A 222 -2.98 1.23 -3.23
CA THR A 222 -4.20 1.17 -4.05
C THR A 222 -5.35 1.99 -3.48
N ALA A 223 -5.31 2.29 -2.18
CA ALA A 223 -6.31 3.12 -1.53
C ALA A 223 -5.75 3.89 -0.35
N SER A 224 -6.41 4.99 -0.01
CA SER A 224 -6.14 5.73 1.22
C SER A 224 -7.41 6.29 1.84
N LYS A 225 -7.38 6.46 3.17
CA LYS A 225 -8.37 7.22 3.93
C LYS A 225 -7.64 8.16 4.87
N SER A 226 -7.92 9.44 4.77
CA SER A 226 -7.35 10.47 5.64
C SER A 226 -8.45 11.25 6.31
N THR A 227 -8.42 11.35 7.64
CA THR A 227 -9.33 12.21 8.42
C THR A 227 -8.50 13.30 9.08
N ALA A 228 -8.98 14.54 9.03
CA ALA A 228 -8.28 15.68 9.62
C ALA A 228 -9.27 16.71 10.16
N LYS A 229 -8.80 17.54 11.10
CA LYS A 229 -9.52 18.73 11.57
C LYS A 229 -8.84 19.97 11.03
N ALA A 230 -9.57 20.75 10.24
CA ALA A 230 -9.15 22.09 9.82
C ALA A 230 -9.76 23.14 10.74
N ARG A 231 -8.99 24.19 11.07
CA ARG A 231 -9.44 25.21 12.03
C ARG A 231 -10.74 25.92 11.64
N ILE A 232 -10.97 26.13 10.35
CA ILE A 232 -12.13 26.85 9.83
C ILE A 232 -13.23 25.89 9.34
N LEU A 233 -12.84 24.72 8.79
CA LEU A 233 -13.75 23.82 8.08
C LEU A 233 -14.26 22.66 8.94
N GLY A 234 -13.76 22.56 10.18
CA GLY A 234 -14.09 21.43 11.06
C GLY A 234 -13.41 20.13 10.61
N GLN A 235 -14.04 19.00 10.93
CA GLN A 235 -13.55 17.68 10.54
C GLN A 235 -13.95 17.33 9.10
N TYR A 236 -13.04 16.71 8.36
CA TYR A 236 -13.30 16.15 7.04
C TYR A 236 -12.55 14.84 6.84
N THR A 237 -13.06 14.02 5.95
CA THR A 237 -12.43 12.76 5.55
C THR A 237 -12.25 12.75 4.04
N VAL A 238 -11.06 12.37 3.58
CA VAL A 238 -10.76 12.11 2.18
C VAL A 238 -10.53 10.63 2.02
N VAL A 239 -11.22 10.02 1.08
CA VAL A 239 -10.99 8.64 0.64
C VAL A 239 -10.46 8.68 -0.78
N SER A 240 -9.45 7.89 -1.08
CA SER A 240 -9.01 7.67 -2.46
C SER A 240 -8.96 6.19 -2.80
N ARG A 241 -9.27 5.87 -4.06
CA ARG A 241 -9.17 4.51 -4.61
C ARG A 241 -8.63 4.56 -6.02
N ASP A 242 -7.72 3.67 -6.32
CA ASP A 242 -7.25 3.44 -7.67
C ASP A 242 -8.29 2.60 -8.42
N VAL A 243 -8.80 3.11 -9.54
CA VAL A 243 -9.93 2.53 -10.27
C VAL A 243 -9.46 1.76 -11.48
N ASN A 244 -8.49 2.31 -12.22
CA ASN A 244 -8.02 1.72 -13.45
C ASN A 244 -6.52 1.98 -13.65
N TYR A 245 -5.78 0.94 -14.01
CA TYR A 245 -4.36 1.01 -14.33
C TYR A 245 -4.15 0.78 -15.83
N GLN A 246 -3.41 1.68 -16.45
CA GLN A 246 -2.84 1.54 -17.79
C GLN A 246 -1.33 1.37 -17.62
N ILE A 247 -0.84 0.14 -17.72
CA ILE A 247 0.57 -0.20 -17.51
C ILE A 247 1.23 -0.37 -18.87
N SER A 248 2.36 0.32 -19.09
CA SER A 248 3.13 0.13 -20.31
C SER A 248 3.87 -1.20 -20.26
N GLU A 249 3.80 -1.96 -21.36
CA GLU A 249 4.67 -3.12 -21.56
C GLU A 249 6.14 -2.67 -21.57
N PRO A 250 7.07 -3.53 -21.12
CA PRO A 250 8.50 -3.26 -21.26
C PRO A 250 8.82 -3.10 -22.75
N VAL A 251 9.10 -1.90 -23.17
CA VAL A 251 9.47 -1.64 -24.58
C VAL A 251 10.90 -2.09 -24.76
N ALA A 252 11.12 -3.09 -25.62
CA ALA A 252 12.43 -3.40 -26.13
C ALA A 252 13.03 -2.11 -26.70
N ALA A 253 14.27 -1.78 -26.32
CA ALA A 253 14.94 -0.57 -26.75
C ALA A 253 14.87 -0.44 -28.29
N GLY A 254 14.09 0.52 -28.80
CA GLY A 254 13.93 0.77 -30.23
C GLY A 254 12.50 0.95 -30.76
N SER A 255 11.44 0.78 -29.95
CA SER A 255 10.07 0.86 -30.46
C SER A 255 9.45 2.26 -30.31
N SER A 256 8.78 2.72 -31.35
CA SER A 256 8.02 4.00 -31.43
C SER A 256 6.84 4.12 -30.45
N VAL A 257 6.50 3.07 -29.73
CA VAL A 257 5.41 3.01 -28.74
C VAL A 257 5.67 3.91 -27.52
N GLN A 258 6.96 4.11 -27.13
CA GLN A 258 7.32 4.97 -26.01
C GLN A 258 6.90 6.44 -26.26
N MET A 259 6.94 6.88 -27.51
CA MET A 259 6.57 8.24 -27.91
C MET A 259 5.06 8.45 -27.83
N SER A 260 4.23 7.44 -28.10
CA SER A 260 2.79 7.53 -28.00
C SER A 260 2.30 7.55 -26.54
N PHE A 261 2.97 6.83 -25.62
CA PHE A 261 2.66 6.85 -24.20
C PHE A 261 3.02 8.22 -23.58
N LEU A 262 4.20 8.74 -23.86
CA LEU A 262 4.63 10.07 -23.40
C LEU A 262 3.74 11.20 -23.94
N ARG A 263 3.17 11.03 -25.14
CA ARG A 263 2.24 11.99 -25.75
C ARG A 263 0.85 12.00 -25.06
N ARG A 264 0.45 10.91 -24.42
CA ARG A 264 -0.78 10.82 -23.63
C ARG A 264 -0.60 11.28 -22.19
N MET A 265 0.63 11.52 -21.76
CA MET A 265 0.85 12.05 -20.41
C MET A 265 0.35 13.48 -20.30
N PRO A 266 -0.36 13.81 -19.21
CA PRO A 266 -0.84 15.16 -18.96
C PRO A 266 0.32 16.14 -18.87
N GLY A 267 0.36 17.13 -19.78
CA GLY A 267 1.34 18.21 -19.79
C GLY A 267 2.62 17.87 -20.53
N GLY A 268 2.56 17.96 -21.83
CA GLY A 268 3.59 18.01 -22.88
C GLY A 268 5.06 17.98 -22.45
N TYR A 269 5.68 16.85 -22.67
CA TYR A 269 7.13 16.67 -22.51
C TYR A 269 7.94 17.29 -23.68
N LEU A 270 7.29 17.95 -24.63
CA LEU A 270 7.93 18.57 -25.78
C LEU A 270 7.75 20.10 -25.72
N ARG A 271 8.51 20.77 -24.88
CA ARG A 271 8.98 22.12 -25.16
C ARG A 271 10.44 22.25 -24.74
N HIS A 272 11.29 22.26 -25.77
CA HIS A 272 12.58 22.90 -25.90
C HIS A 272 13.55 22.87 -24.69
N HIS A 273 14.49 21.94 -24.72
CA HIS A 273 15.87 22.28 -24.44
C HIS A 273 16.52 22.63 -25.79
N GLU A 274 16.37 23.87 -26.22
CA GLU A 274 17.34 24.48 -27.07
C GLU A 274 18.63 24.62 -26.27
N ILE A 275 19.67 23.99 -26.74
CA ILE A 275 21.04 24.19 -26.27
C ILE A 275 21.47 25.52 -26.87
N PRO A 276 21.74 26.58 -26.09
CA PRO A 276 22.35 27.78 -26.63
C PRO A 276 23.88 27.55 -26.74
N GLY A 277 24.40 27.67 -27.93
CA GLY A 277 25.79 28.06 -28.11
C GLY A 277 26.77 27.06 -28.69
N ALA A 278 26.71 26.83 -30.00
CA ALA A 278 27.88 26.52 -30.77
C ALA A 278 27.93 27.50 -31.94
N SER A 279 28.58 28.64 -31.73
CA SER A 279 29.07 29.45 -32.83
C SER A 279 30.39 30.12 -32.43
N ARG A 280 31.43 29.68 -33.14
CA ARG A 280 32.74 30.25 -33.41
C ARG A 280 33.72 30.39 -32.24
#